data_d35c25db8cf7de57ca496c8e59f1f126
#
_entry.id   d35c25db8cf7de57ca496c8e59f1f126
#
_cell.length_a   1.000
_cell.length_b   1.000
_cell.length_c   1.000
_cell.angle_alpha   90.00
_cell.angle_beta   90.00
_cell.angle_gamma   90.00
#
_symmetry.space_group_name_H-M   'P 1'
#
loop_
_entity.id
_entity.type
_entity.pdbx_description
1 polymer ?
#
loop_
_entity_poly.entity_id
_entity_poly.type
_entity_poly.pdbx_seq_one_letter_code
_entity_poly.pdbx_strand_id
1 'polypeptide(L)'
;TLKELGKLEEAVESYKKALNINPDYAEAHNNLGSTLETLTQYTEAVESYKKALNIDPDYAEAHNNLGQAFYLLNLTDKALDSFENALALNPEFVDAYNNMGGMLQDLGRLDEALNCYVSALAIEPDDAEIHRNLSTVKNYKPGDTQFDYMQALLTKNNLNDSDRINLCFALAKAHEDLGNKDDFFKLLNAGNELRRKELNYPIEKNLNIHSLYKDLFISTTNIIPAYEPLTIKP
;
A
#
# COMPACT_ATOMS: atom_id res chain seq x y z
N THR A 1 -20.02 -8.35 7.68
CA THR A 1 -19.93 -7.81 9.04
C THR A 1 -20.31 -6.32 9.08
N LEU A 2 -20.54 -5.72 10.28
CA LEU A 2 -20.78 -4.27 10.42
C LEU A 2 -19.59 -3.45 9.92
N LYS A 3 -18.36 -3.96 10.07
CA LYS A 3 -17.13 -3.36 9.56
C LYS A 3 -17.18 -3.24 8.02
N GLU A 4 -17.56 -4.28 7.31
CA GLU A 4 -17.68 -4.31 5.84
C GLU A 4 -18.79 -3.36 5.33
N LEU A 5 -19.81 -3.11 6.14
CA LEU A 5 -20.87 -2.14 5.86
C LEU A 5 -20.47 -0.69 6.18
N GLY A 6 -19.25 -0.44 6.62
CA GLY A 6 -18.76 0.88 7.02
C GLY A 6 -19.34 1.42 8.32
N LYS A 7 -20.01 0.57 9.14
CA LYS A 7 -20.62 0.92 10.42
C LYS A 7 -19.64 0.63 11.57
N LEU A 8 -18.52 1.34 11.56
CA LEU A 8 -17.37 1.04 12.40
C LEU A 8 -17.66 1.24 13.90
N GLU A 9 -18.35 2.32 14.29
CA GLU A 9 -18.72 2.59 15.69
C GLU A 9 -19.69 1.51 16.22
N GLU A 10 -20.68 1.10 15.39
CA GLU A 10 -21.59 0.03 15.75
C GLU A 10 -20.85 -1.31 15.92
N ALA A 11 -19.80 -1.55 15.09
CA ALA A 11 -18.94 -2.74 15.22
C ALA A 11 -18.15 -2.72 16.54
N VAL A 12 -17.53 -1.60 16.90
CA VAL A 12 -16.82 -1.43 18.19
C VAL A 12 -17.74 -1.73 19.36
N GLU A 13 -18.94 -1.17 19.38
CA GLU A 13 -19.92 -1.43 20.45
C GLU A 13 -20.34 -2.91 20.53
N SER A 14 -20.47 -3.56 19.36
CA SER A 14 -20.83 -4.98 19.30
C SER A 14 -19.70 -5.86 19.85
N TYR A 15 -18.44 -5.59 19.49
CA TYR A 15 -17.29 -6.32 20.04
C TYR A 15 -17.14 -6.07 21.54
N LYS A 16 -17.31 -4.85 22.04
CA LYS A 16 -17.29 -4.55 23.47
C LYS A 16 -18.38 -5.31 24.24
N LYS A 17 -19.59 -5.42 23.69
CA LYS A 17 -20.66 -6.24 24.28
C LYS A 17 -20.31 -7.72 24.31
N ALA A 18 -19.74 -8.26 23.23
CA ALA A 18 -19.28 -9.65 23.19
C ALA A 18 -18.20 -9.91 24.23
N LEU A 19 -17.23 -9.01 24.37
CA LEU A 19 -16.14 -9.10 25.33
C LEU A 19 -16.59 -8.91 26.79
N ASN A 20 -17.69 -8.21 27.05
CA ASN A 20 -18.31 -8.15 28.38
C ASN A 20 -18.94 -9.48 28.76
N ILE A 21 -19.39 -10.27 27.78
CA ILE A 21 -19.97 -11.64 28.02
C ILE A 21 -18.85 -12.67 28.12
N ASN A 22 -17.87 -12.60 27.22
CA ASN A 22 -16.72 -13.50 27.19
C ASN A 22 -15.42 -12.67 27.08
N PRO A 23 -14.77 -12.30 28.20
CA PRO A 23 -13.53 -11.50 28.17
C PRO A 23 -12.33 -12.22 27.54
N ASP A 24 -12.33 -13.55 27.52
CA ASP A 24 -11.24 -14.37 26.99
C ASP A 24 -11.47 -14.81 25.54
N TYR A 25 -12.13 -13.95 24.73
CA TYR A 25 -12.37 -14.20 23.33
C TYR A 25 -11.32 -13.49 22.46
N ALA A 26 -10.19 -14.16 22.19
CA ALA A 26 -9.04 -13.60 21.46
C ALA A 26 -9.41 -13.01 20.11
N GLU A 27 -10.23 -13.72 19.31
CA GLU A 27 -10.67 -13.24 17.99
C GLU A 27 -11.51 -11.96 18.10
N ALA A 28 -12.36 -11.81 19.12
CA ALA A 28 -13.12 -10.57 19.31
C ALA A 28 -12.23 -9.40 19.70
N HIS A 29 -11.18 -9.63 20.48
CA HIS A 29 -10.15 -8.60 20.75
C HIS A 29 -9.37 -8.23 19.50
N ASN A 30 -8.95 -9.19 18.66
CA ASN A 30 -8.28 -8.92 17.38
C ASN A 30 -9.18 -8.11 16.45
N ASN A 31 -10.44 -8.51 16.29
CA ASN A 31 -11.40 -7.81 15.43
C ASN A 31 -11.77 -6.41 15.94
N LEU A 32 -11.82 -6.21 17.27
CA LEU A 32 -11.96 -4.89 17.88
C LEU A 32 -10.77 -4.02 17.53
N GLY A 33 -9.54 -4.54 17.68
CA GLY A 33 -8.30 -3.84 17.30
C GLY A 33 -8.30 -3.41 15.85
N SER A 34 -8.65 -4.31 14.93
CA SER A 34 -8.72 -4.02 13.48
C SER A 34 -9.81 -2.98 13.14
N THR A 35 -10.91 -2.94 13.88
CA THR A 35 -11.94 -1.91 13.72
C THR A 35 -11.47 -0.55 14.25
N LEU A 36 -10.79 -0.52 15.41
CA LEU A 36 -10.19 0.68 15.98
C LEU A 36 -9.07 1.24 15.10
N GLU A 37 -8.26 0.39 14.48
CA GLU A 37 -7.24 0.79 13.52
C GLU A 37 -7.86 1.49 12.30
N THR A 38 -8.95 0.94 11.76
CA THR A 38 -9.72 1.58 10.67
C THR A 38 -10.27 2.95 11.07
N LEU A 39 -10.60 3.14 12.35
CA LEU A 39 -10.97 4.44 12.95
C LEU A 39 -9.76 5.31 13.32
N THR A 40 -8.55 4.93 12.92
CA THR A 40 -7.28 5.63 13.26
C THR A 40 -6.97 5.71 14.75
N GLN A 41 -7.64 4.90 15.58
CA GLN A 41 -7.42 4.80 17.03
C GLN A 41 -6.32 3.76 17.31
N TYR A 42 -5.09 4.04 16.87
CA TYR A 42 -4.00 3.06 16.85
C TYR A 42 -3.56 2.60 18.24
N THR A 43 -3.60 3.50 19.24
CA THR A 43 -3.22 3.17 20.62
C THR A 43 -4.19 2.16 21.24
N GLU A 44 -5.48 2.38 21.06
CA GLU A 44 -6.54 1.48 21.52
C GLU A 44 -6.53 0.15 20.75
N ALA A 45 -6.18 0.18 19.47
CA ALA A 45 -5.98 -1.02 18.65
C ALA A 45 -4.85 -1.89 19.21
N VAL A 46 -3.69 -1.29 19.51
CA VAL A 46 -2.54 -1.98 20.16
C VAL A 46 -2.95 -2.65 21.46
N GLU A 47 -3.73 -1.99 22.33
CA GLU A 47 -4.19 -2.58 23.58
C GLU A 47 -5.14 -3.77 23.35
N SER A 48 -5.97 -3.69 22.30
CA SER A 48 -6.88 -4.77 21.90
C SER A 48 -6.11 -5.98 21.37
N TYR A 49 -5.14 -5.78 20.48
CA TYR A 49 -4.28 -6.86 19.95
C TYR A 49 -3.45 -7.52 21.06
N LYS A 50 -2.90 -6.75 22.00
CA LYS A 50 -2.18 -7.30 23.15
C LYS A 50 -3.08 -8.17 24.03
N LYS A 51 -4.36 -7.81 24.21
CA LYS A 51 -5.30 -8.66 24.93
C LYS A 51 -5.57 -9.96 24.17
N ALA A 52 -5.71 -9.90 22.83
CA ALA A 52 -5.83 -11.10 22.01
C ALA A 52 -4.63 -12.03 22.21
N LEU A 53 -3.40 -11.48 22.17
CA LEU A 53 -2.16 -12.25 22.33
C LEU A 53 -1.88 -12.72 23.76
N ASN A 54 -2.43 -12.05 24.77
CA ASN A 54 -2.39 -12.55 26.15
C ASN A 54 -3.27 -13.79 26.34
N ILE A 55 -4.35 -13.90 25.56
CA ILE A 55 -5.27 -15.05 25.58
C ILE A 55 -4.74 -16.17 24.69
N ASP A 56 -4.31 -15.82 23.48
CA ASP A 56 -3.73 -16.73 22.50
C ASP A 56 -2.40 -16.18 21.98
N PRO A 57 -1.25 -16.57 22.57
CA PRO A 57 0.07 -16.11 22.14
C PRO A 57 0.48 -16.58 20.74
N ASP A 58 -0.14 -17.65 20.23
CA ASP A 58 0.18 -18.24 18.93
C ASP A 58 -0.73 -17.70 17.80
N TYR A 59 -1.46 -16.63 18.05
CA TYR A 59 -2.35 -16.00 17.07
C TYR A 59 -1.58 -15.14 16.07
N ALA A 60 -1.09 -15.76 14.99
CA ALA A 60 -0.25 -15.12 13.97
C ALA A 60 -0.86 -13.84 13.36
N GLU A 61 -2.18 -13.84 13.09
CA GLU A 61 -2.89 -12.66 12.57
C GLU A 61 -2.86 -11.49 13.55
N ALA A 62 -3.03 -11.75 14.86
CA ALA A 62 -2.96 -10.70 15.87
C ALA A 62 -1.56 -10.11 16.00
N HIS A 63 -0.50 -10.93 15.83
CA HIS A 63 0.88 -10.42 15.74
C HIS A 63 1.09 -9.54 14.51
N ASN A 64 0.62 -9.94 13.32
CA ASN A 64 0.69 -9.12 12.12
C ASN A 64 -0.03 -7.78 12.30
N ASN A 65 -1.26 -7.80 12.80
CA ASN A 65 -2.06 -6.60 13.04
C ASN A 65 -1.42 -5.69 14.10
N LEU A 66 -0.83 -6.26 15.14
CA LEU A 66 -0.08 -5.50 16.14
C LEU A 66 1.15 -4.84 15.52
N GLY A 67 1.85 -5.54 14.61
CA GLY A 67 2.97 -5.00 13.85
C GLY A 67 2.55 -3.79 13.03
N GLN A 68 1.45 -3.88 12.30
CA GLN A 68 0.90 -2.79 11.52
C GLN A 68 0.51 -1.59 12.41
N ALA A 69 -0.15 -1.82 13.54
CA ALA A 69 -0.51 -0.76 14.47
C ALA A 69 0.73 -0.07 15.09
N PHE A 70 1.78 -0.82 15.41
CA PHE A 70 3.05 -0.24 15.87
C PHE A 70 3.74 0.59 14.79
N TYR A 71 3.73 0.11 13.54
CA TYR A 71 4.27 0.87 12.41
C TYR A 71 3.55 2.21 12.23
N LEU A 72 2.21 2.22 12.28
CA LEU A 72 1.40 3.45 12.20
C LEU A 72 1.65 4.41 13.38
N LEU A 73 2.11 3.90 14.52
CA LEU A 73 2.57 4.69 15.69
C LEU A 73 4.05 5.08 15.62
N ASN A 74 4.77 4.79 14.52
CA ASN A 74 6.21 4.99 14.34
C ASN A 74 7.07 4.24 15.38
N LEU A 75 6.59 3.11 15.90
CA LEU A 75 7.31 2.23 16.83
C LEU A 75 7.97 1.08 16.07
N THR A 76 8.93 1.42 15.22
CA THR A 76 9.52 0.56 14.17
C THR A 76 10.07 -0.77 14.70
N ASP A 77 10.85 -0.75 15.79
CA ASP A 77 11.44 -1.97 16.36
C ASP A 77 10.35 -2.95 16.82
N LYS A 78 9.30 -2.42 17.47
CA LYS A 78 8.17 -3.25 17.91
C LYS A 78 7.34 -3.79 16.75
N ALA A 79 7.22 -3.01 15.67
CA ALA A 79 6.55 -3.46 14.47
C ALA A 79 7.31 -4.63 13.84
N LEU A 80 8.63 -4.52 13.72
CA LEU A 80 9.49 -5.58 13.19
C LEU A 80 9.37 -6.86 14.01
N ASP A 81 9.57 -6.77 15.33
CA ASP A 81 9.42 -7.91 16.25
C ASP A 81 8.04 -8.59 16.09
N SER A 82 6.98 -7.80 15.90
CA SER A 82 5.64 -8.35 15.77
C SER A 82 5.42 -9.07 14.43
N PHE A 83 5.93 -8.52 13.31
CA PHE A 83 5.88 -9.20 12.01
C PHE A 83 6.73 -10.48 12.01
N GLU A 84 7.91 -10.46 12.62
CA GLU A 84 8.78 -11.64 12.76
C GLU A 84 8.08 -12.74 13.58
N ASN A 85 7.39 -12.39 14.67
CA ASN A 85 6.59 -13.35 15.43
C ASN A 85 5.44 -13.94 14.59
N ALA A 86 4.73 -13.11 13.80
CA ALA A 86 3.69 -13.59 12.90
C ALA A 86 4.24 -14.62 11.90
N LEU A 87 5.40 -14.32 11.29
CA LEU A 87 6.06 -15.18 10.31
C LEU A 87 6.71 -16.43 10.94
N ALA A 88 7.16 -16.36 12.20
CA ALA A 88 7.64 -17.53 12.93
C ALA A 88 6.51 -18.53 13.23
N LEU A 89 5.30 -18.03 13.52
CA LEU A 89 4.09 -18.83 13.76
C LEU A 89 3.49 -19.35 12.45
N ASN A 90 3.45 -18.53 11.41
CA ASN A 90 2.95 -18.90 10.10
C ASN A 90 3.93 -18.45 9.00
N PRO A 91 4.86 -19.32 8.57
CA PRO A 91 5.81 -19.00 7.50
C PRO A 91 5.20 -18.77 6.11
N GLU A 92 3.93 -19.11 5.92
CA GLU A 92 3.19 -18.87 4.67
C GLU A 92 2.23 -17.67 4.76
N PHE A 93 2.44 -16.78 5.72
CA PHE A 93 1.56 -15.62 5.92
C PHE A 93 1.94 -14.46 4.97
N VAL A 94 1.33 -14.47 3.81
CA VAL A 94 1.58 -13.50 2.71
C VAL A 94 1.41 -12.05 3.16
N ASP A 95 0.32 -11.74 3.88
CA ASP A 95 0.05 -10.38 4.37
C ASP A 95 1.17 -9.86 5.29
N ALA A 96 1.72 -10.74 6.14
CA ALA A 96 2.80 -10.35 7.06
C ALA A 96 4.09 -10.00 6.30
N TYR A 97 4.43 -10.78 5.26
CA TYR A 97 5.55 -10.42 4.36
C TYR A 97 5.28 -9.10 3.64
N ASN A 98 4.09 -8.89 3.11
CA ASN A 98 3.74 -7.67 2.38
C ASN A 98 3.79 -6.44 3.30
N ASN A 99 3.23 -6.52 4.50
CA ASN A 99 3.22 -5.44 5.48
C ASN A 99 4.64 -5.11 5.97
N MET A 100 5.43 -6.13 6.32
CA MET A 100 6.83 -5.97 6.71
C MET A 100 7.64 -5.37 5.57
N GLY A 101 7.45 -5.83 4.33
CA GLY A 101 8.09 -5.29 3.14
C GLY A 101 7.78 -3.81 2.93
N GLY A 102 6.51 -3.40 3.07
CA GLY A 102 6.09 -2.00 2.98
C GLY A 102 6.77 -1.12 4.03
N MET A 103 6.75 -1.56 5.28
CA MET A 103 7.44 -0.87 6.37
C MET A 103 8.96 -0.73 6.09
N LEU A 104 9.61 -1.80 5.69
CA LEU A 104 11.06 -1.79 5.39
C LEU A 104 11.39 -0.87 4.21
N GLN A 105 10.54 -0.81 3.20
CA GLN A 105 10.65 0.11 2.07
C GLN A 105 10.60 1.57 2.54
N ASP A 106 9.64 1.93 3.39
CA ASP A 106 9.49 3.29 3.92
C ASP A 106 10.67 3.71 4.79
N LEU A 107 11.35 2.74 5.42
CA LEU A 107 12.60 2.92 6.17
C LEU A 107 13.84 2.98 5.26
N GLY A 108 13.70 2.81 3.95
CA GLY A 108 14.81 2.75 3.00
C GLY A 108 15.63 1.45 3.05
N ARG A 109 15.17 0.41 3.77
CA ARG A 109 15.80 -0.92 3.86
C ARG A 109 15.39 -1.77 2.64
N LEU A 110 15.75 -1.31 1.44
CA LEU A 110 15.19 -1.80 0.17
C LEU A 110 15.52 -3.26 -0.12
N ASP A 111 16.72 -3.74 0.23
CA ASP A 111 17.10 -5.16 0.02
C ASP A 111 16.26 -6.11 0.89
N GLU A 112 15.93 -5.70 2.10
CA GLU A 112 15.10 -6.48 3.01
C GLU A 112 13.63 -6.45 2.58
N ALA A 113 13.14 -5.30 2.15
CA ALA A 113 11.81 -5.17 1.56
C ALA A 113 11.65 -6.06 0.31
N LEU A 114 12.67 -6.07 -0.57
CA LEU A 114 12.70 -6.94 -1.75
C LEU A 114 12.60 -8.42 -1.35
N ASN A 115 13.35 -8.86 -0.32
CA ASN A 115 13.28 -10.23 0.16
C ASN A 115 11.89 -10.59 0.70
N CYS A 116 11.22 -9.68 1.43
CA CYS A 116 9.86 -9.90 1.91
C CYS A 116 8.89 -10.09 0.73
N TYR A 117 8.90 -9.22 -0.26
CA TYR A 117 8.01 -9.34 -1.42
C TYR A 117 8.31 -10.59 -2.26
N VAL A 118 9.58 -10.99 -2.39
CA VAL A 118 9.95 -12.25 -3.08
C VAL A 118 9.41 -13.44 -2.31
N SER A 119 9.49 -13.45 -0.97
CA SER A 119 8.92 -14.52 -0.14
C SER A 119 7.41 -14.59 -0.28
N ALA A 120 6.71 -13.45 -0.29
CA ALA A 120 5.28 -13.39 -0.51
C ALA A 120 4.87 -13.95 -1.88
N LEU A 121 5.58 -13.58 -2.96
CA LEU A 121 5.33 -14.10 -4.31
C LEU A 121 5.73 -15.57 -4.50
N ALA A 122 6.60 -16.11 -3.66
CA ALA A 122 6.88 -17.55 -3.66
C ALA A 122 5.67 -18.36 -3.14
N ILE A 123 4.84 -17.76 -2.29
CA ILE A 123 3.62 -18.36 -1.74
C ILE A 123 2.43 -18.08 -2.68
N GLU A 124 2.21 -16.82 -3.04
CA GLU A 124 1.14 -16.36 -3.93
C GLU A 124 1.72 -15.69 -5.19
N PRO A 125 2.11 -16.48 -6.21
CA PRO A 125 2.79 -15.95 -7.41
C PRO A 125 1.94 -14.99 -8.25
N ASP A 126 0.62 -15.12 -8.21
CA ASP A 126 -0.31 -14.33 -9.04
C ASP A 126 -0.75 -13.02 -8.39
N ASP A 127 -0.31 -12.70 -7.16
CA ASP A 127 -0.71 -11.48 -6.45
C ASP A 127 -0.16 -10.22 -7.14
N ALA A 128 -1.08 -9.48 -7.76
CA ALA A 128 -0.76 -8.29 -8.55
C ALA A 128 -0.31 -7.09 -7.68
N GLU A 129 -0.79 -6.99 -6.44
CA GLU A 129 -0.39 -5.94 -5.50
C GLU A 129 1.06 -6.14 -5.06
N ILE A 130 1.43 -7.37 -4.73
CA ILE A 130 2.81 -7.69 -4.32
C ILE A 130 3.77 -7.50 -5.51
N HIS A 131 3.39 -7.87 -6.73
CA HIS A 131 4.18 -7.55 -7.92
C HIS A 131 4.41 -6.04 -8.07
N ARG A 132 3.39 -5.22 -7.82
CA ARG A 132 3.51 -3.77 -7.84
C ARG A 132 4.45 -3.27 -6.74
N ASN A 133 4.30 -3.75 -5.50
CA ASN A 133 5.14 -3.36 -4.38
C ASN A 133 6.60 -3.75 -4.64
N LEU A 134 6.85 -4.98 -5.10
CA LEU A 134 8.18 -5.44 -5.49
C LEU A 134 8.79 -4.55 -6.60
N SER A 135 7.99 -4.11 -7.58
CA SER A 135 8.49 -3.28 -8.68
C SER A 135 9.02 -1.92 -8.21
N THR A 136 8.58 -1.42 -7.06
CA THR A 136 9.04 -0.13 -6.51
C THR A 136 10.42 -0.19 -5.89
N VAL A 137 10.85 -1.38 -5.44
CA VAL A 137 12.17 -1.60 -4.79
C VAL A 137 13.17 -2.32 -5.68
N LYS A 138 12.71 -2.92 -6.79
CA LYS A 138 13.52 -3.68 -7.74
C LYS A 138 13.94 -2.82 -8.92
N ASN A 139 15.16 -3.03 -9.42
CA ASN A 139 15.63 -2.53 -10.72
C ASN A 139 15.64 -3.66 -11.74
N TYR A 140 14.80 -3.56 -12.76
CA TYR A 140 14.66 -4.56 -13.81
C TYR A 140 15.80 -4.52 -14.82
N LYS A 141 16.22 -5.70 -15.27
CA LYS A 141 17.26 -5.88 -16.29
C LYS A 141 16.72 -6.76 -17.42
N PRO A 142 17.30 -6.71 -18.63
CA PRO A 142 16.93 -7.60 -19.71
C PRO A 142 17.01 -9.08 -19.28
N GLY A 143 15.95 -9.85 -19.55
CA GLY A 143 15.86 -11.27 -19.19
C GLY A 143 15.37 -11.52 -17.75
N ASP A 144 14.78 -10.53 -17.09
CA ASP A 144 14.19 -10.71 -15.77
C ASP A 144 12.91 -11.55 -15.84
N THR A 145 12.93 -12.69 -15.16
CA THR A 145 11.83 -13.67 -15.22
C THR A 145 10.53 -13.16 -14.61
N GLN A 146 10.58 -12.26 -13.63
CA GLN A 146 9.39 -11.63 -13.06
C GLN A 146 8.70 -10.71 -14.07
N PHE A 147 9.50 -10.00 -14.89
CA PHE A 147 8.94 -9.18 -15.97
C PHE A 147 8.12 -10.02 -16.94
N ASP A 148 8.68 -11.14 -17.41
CA ASP A 148 7.98 -12.05 -18.32
C ASP A 148 6.72 -12.65 -17.67
N TYR A 149 6.80 -12.97 -16.37
CA TYR A 149 5.68 -13.48 -15.59
C TYR A 149 4.54 -12.46 -15.49
N MET A 150 4.83 -11.21 -15.12
CA MET A 150 3.83 -10.14 -15.06
C MET A 150 3.18 -9.87 -16.43
N GLN A 151 3.94 -9.94 -17.52
CA GLN A 151 3.40 -9.82 -18.88
C GLN A 151 2.38 -10.93 -19.16
N ALA A 152 2.74 -12.18 -18.86
CA ALA A 152 1.85 -13.31 -19.03
C ALA A 152 0.59 -13.19 -18.13
N LEU A 153 0.77 -12.76 -16.89
CA LEU A 153 -0.31 -12.55 -15.94
C LEU A 153 -1.32 -11.50 -16.44
N LEU A 154 -0.84 -10.37 -16.99
CA LEU A 154 -1.68 -9.31 -17.55
C LEU A 154 -2.56 -9.77 -18.72
N THR A 155 -2.18 -10.84 -19.42
CA THR A 155 -2.98 -11.41 -20.54
C THR A 155 -4.12 -12.31 -20.07
N LYS A 156 -4.18 -12.70 -18.79
CA LYS A 156 -5.26 -13.55 -18.26
C LYS A 156 -6.61 -12.81 -18.36
N ASN A 157 -7.64 -13.53 -18.83
CA ASN A 157 -8.98 -12.95 -19.04
C ASN A 157 -9.78 -12.74 -17.75
N ASN A 158 -9.38 -13.36 -16.64
CA ASN A 158 -10.09 -13.37 -15.36
C ASN A 158 -9.54 -12.35 -14.34
N LEU A 159 -8.65 -11.45 -14.76
CA LEU A 159 -8.16 -10.39 -13.87
C LEU A 159 -9.26 -9.36 -13.59
N ASN A 160 -9.46 -9.03 -12.34
CA ASN A 160 -10.27 -7.88 -11.94
C ASN A 160 -9.56 -6.55 -12.27
N ASP A 161 -10.28 -5.44 -12.17
CA ASP A 161 -9.72 -4.13 -12.54
C ASP A 161 -8.60 -3.70 -11.60
N SER A 162 -8.64 -4.03 -10.30
CA SER A 162 -7.59 -3.72 -9.32
C SER A 162 -6.29 -4.42 -9.66
N ASP A 163 -6.33 -5.74 -9.94
CA ASP A 163 -5.14 -6.52 -10.32
C ASP A 163 -4.56 -6.00 -11.63
N ARG A 164 -5.42 -5.68 -12.61
CA ARG A 164 -5.00 -5.10 -13.89
C ARG A 164 -4.30 -3.76 -13.71
N ILE A 165 -4.80 -2.91 -12.82
CA ILE A 165 -4.17 -1.62 -12.46
C ILE A 165 -2.79 -1.85 -11.86
N ASN A 166 -2.67 -2.76 -10.89
CA ASN A 166 -1.42 -3.04 -10.21
C ASN A 166 -0.36 -3.58 -11.20
N LEU A 167 -0.73 -4.52 -12.06
CA LEU A 167 0.17 -5.06 -13.09
C LEU A 167 0.57 -4.01 -14.13
N CYS A 168 -0.35 -3.13 -14.54
CA CYS A 168 -0.01 -2.03 -15.45
C CYS A 168 1.06 -1.12 -14.85
N PHE A 169 0.95 -0.75 -13.57
CA PHE A 169 1.96 0.08 -12.92
C PHE A 169 3.29 -0.66 -12.69
N ALA A 170 3.24 -1.93 -12.28
CA ALA A 170 4.43 -2.76 -12.11
C ALA A 170 5.22 -2.89 -13.43
N LEU A 171 4.52 -3.22 -14.52
CA LEU A 171 5.12 -3.34 -15.85
C LEU A 171 5.58 -1.99 -16.41
N ALA A 172 4.86 -0.89 -16.14
CA ALA A 172 5.32 0.44 -16.52
C ALA A 172 6.68 0.73 -15.86
N LYS A 173 6.83 0.49 -14.54
CA LYS A 173 8.12 0.64 -13.86
C LYS A 173 9.22 -0.23 -14.46
N ALA A 174 8.91 -1.49 -14.77
CA ALA A 174 9.88 -2.38 -15.41
C ALA A 174 10.31 -1.88 -16.81
N HIS A 175 9.37 -1.38 -17.63
CA HIS A 175 9.69 -0.79 -18.92
C HIS A 175 10.51 0.52 -18.80
N GLU A 176 10.27 1.31 -17.75
CA GLU A 176 11.09 2.49 -17.45
C GLU A 176 12.55 2.09 -17.22
N ASP A 177 12.79 1.08 -16.37
CA ASP A 177 14.14 0.58 -16.07
C ASP A 177 14.85 0.00 -17.31
N LEU A 178 14.08 -0.65 -18.21
CA LEU A 178 14.56 -1.19 -19.47
C LEU A 178 14.72 -0.14 -20.58
N GLY A 179 14.33 1.12 -20.35
CA GLY A 179 14.40 2.19 -21.33
C GLY A 179 13.34 2.15 -22.44
N ASN A 180 12.31 1.33 -22.31
CA ASN A 180 11.23 1.12 -23.29
C ASN A 180 10.12 2.18 -23.10
N LYS A 181 10.38 3.40 -23.55
CA LYS A 181 9.52 4.57 -23.29
C LYS A 181 8.08 4.43 -23.80
N ASP A 182 7.88 3.86 -24.98
CA ASP A 182 6.55 3.75 -25.58
C ASP A 182 5.65 2.80 -24.75
N ASP A 183 6.16 1.64 -24.36
CA ASP A 183 5.43 0.68 -23.52
C ASP A 183 5.23 1.22 -22.10
N PHE A 184 6.21 1.93 -21.54
CA PHE A 184 6.07 2.65 -20.27
C PHE A 184 4.84 3.56 -20.29
N PHE A 185 4.73 4.49 -21.24
CA PHE A 185 3.60 5.43 -21.32
C PHE A 185 2.29 4.74 -21.64
N LYS A 186 2.29 3.70 -22.48
CA LYS A 186 1.10 2.91 -22.82
C LYS A 186 0.52 2.26 -21.56
N LEU A 187 1.34 1.57 -20.77
CA LEU A 187 0.90 0.88 -19.55
C LEU A 187 0.52 1.85 -18.44
N LEU A 188 1.30 2.94 -18.26
CA LEU A 188 0.98 3.99 -17.30
C LEU A 188 -0.39 4.62 -17.58
N ASN A 189 -0.68 4.92 -18.85
CA ASN A 189 -1.97 5.47 -19.25
C ASN A 189 -3.11 4.46 -19.05
N ALA A 190 -2.90 3.19 -19.41
CA ALA A 190 -3.90 2.14 -19.19
C ALA A 190 -4.25 1.96 -17.71
N GLY A 191 -3.25 1.90 -16.83
CA GLY A 191 -3.46 1.83 -15.39
C GLY A 191 -4.19 3.07 -14.84
N ASN A 192 -3.80 4.26 -15.28
CA ASN A 192 -4.45 5.51 -14.87
C ASN A 192 -5.91 5.62 -15.37
N GLU A 193 -6.23 5.13 -16.55
CA GLU A 193 -7.61 5.09 -17.06
C GLU A 193 -8.50 4.17 -16.23
N LEU A 194 -8.02 2.97 -15.90
CA LEU A 194 -8.73 2.04 -15.02
C LEU A 194 -8.90 2.63 -13.62
N ARG A 195 -7.85 3.20 -13.03
CA ARG A 195 -7.92 3.83 -11.70
C ARG A 195 -8.92 4.99 -11.67
N ARG A 196 -9.01 5.79 -12.74
CA ARG A 196 -10.01 6.86 -12.85
C ARG A 196 -11.45 6.32 -12.87
N LYS A 197 -11.68 5.23 -13.59
CA LYS A 197 -13.01 4.58 -13.61
C LYS A 197 -13.39 4.05 -12.23
N GLU A 198 -12.44 3.39 -11.55
CA GLU A 198 -12.64 2.88 -10.19
C GLU A 198 -13.00 3.99 -9.20
N LEU A 199 -12.27 5.11 -9.24
CA LEU A 199 -12.49 6.26 -8.36
C LEU A 199 -13.72 7.11 -8.75
N ASN A 200 -14.36 6.81 -9.86
CA ASN A 200 -15.48 7.60 -10.42
C ASN A 200 -15.15 9.12 -10.50
N TYR A 201 -13.88 9.44 -10.87
CA TYR A 201 -13.33 10.79 -10.81
C TYR A 201 -13.69 11.59 -12.08
N PRO A 202 -14.55 12.63 -11.99
CA PRO A 202 -14.95 13.40 -13.17
C PRO A 202 -13.79 14.26 -13.68
N ILE A 203 -13.34 13.99 -14.91
CA ILE A 203 -12.26 14.73 -15.61
C ILE A 203 -12.57 16.23 -15.68
N GLU A 204 -13.84 16.62 -15.78
CA GLU A 204 -14.28 18.02 -15.89
C GLU A 204 -13.84 18.92 -14.73
N LYS A 205 -13.70 18.37 -13.51
CA LYS A 205 -13.17 19.13 -12.37
C LYS A 205 -11.68 19.48 -12.52
N ASN A 206 -10.87 18.60 -13.14
CA ASN A 206 -9.45 18.84 -13.32
C ASN A 206 -9.13 19.78 -14.49
N LEU A 207 -9.93 19.73 -15.56
CA LEU A 207 -9.79 20.67 -16.68
C LEU A 207 -10.04 22.11 -16.23
N ASN A 208 -11.00 22.35 -15.33
CA ASN A 208 -11.23 23.65 -14.72
C ASN A 208 -10.07 24.13 -13.84
N ILE A 209 -9.47 23.23 -13.04
CA ILE A 209 -8.30 23.56 -12.21
C ILE A 209 -7.08 23.85 -13.10
N HIS A 210 -6.86 23.06 -14.16
CA HIS A 210 -5.72 23.27 -15.08
C HIS A 210 -5.87 24.55 -15.88
N SER A 211 -7.09 24.92 -16.31
CA SER A 211 -7.36 26.20 -16.94
C SER A 211 -7.16 27.37 -15.97
N LEU A 212 -7.62 27.23 -14.73
CA LEU A 212 -7.41 28.22 -13.66
C LEU A 212 -5.91 28.44 -13.35
N TYR A 213 -5.12 27.35 -13.27
CA TYR A 213 -3.66 27.45 -13.10
C TYR A 213 -3.00 28.09 -14.32
N LYS A 214 -3.43 27.73 -15.53
CA LYS A 214 -2.92 28.32 -16.76
C LYS A 214 -3.21 29.83 -16.84
N ASP A 215 -4.43 30.23 -16.48
CA ASP A 215 -4.83 31.64 -16.46
C ASP A 215 -4.09 32.41 -15.34
N LEU A 216 -3.87 31.80 -14.20
CA LEU A 216 -3.08 32.37 -13.10
C LEU A 216 -1.60 32.55 -13.52
N PHE A 217 -1.01 31.56 -14.19
CA PHE A 217 0.37 31.61 -14.65
C PHE A 217 0.57 32.67 -15.75
N ILE A 218 -0.38 32.80 -16.68
CA ILE A 218 -0.35 33.84 -17.73
C ILE A 218 -0.52 35.24 -17.13
N SER A 219 -1.39 35.38 -16.09
CA SER A 219 -1.56 36.67 -15.41
C SER A 219 -0.35 37.07 -14.58
N THR A 220 0.39 36.09 -14.00
CA THR A 220 1.60 36.38 -13.19
C THR A 220 2.84 36.65 -14.03
N THR A 221 2.95 36.09 -15.23
CA THR A 221 4.08 36.38 -16.15
C THR A 221 4.05 37.83 -16.68
N ASN A 222 2.91 38.49 -16.65
CA ASN A 222 2.80 39.91 -17.00
C ASN A 222 3.17 40.88 -15.84
N ILE A 223 3.49 40.37 -14.65
CA ILE A 223 3.79 41.18 -13.44
C ILE A 223 5.30 41.20 -13.15
N ILE A 224 6.09 40.30 -13.76
CA ILE A 224 7.55 40.31 -13.59
C ILE A 224 8.14 41.33 -14.58
N PRO A 225 8.64 42.47 -14.12
CA PRO A 225 9.35 43.41 -15.02
C PRO A 225 10.58 42.70 -15.58
N ALA A 226 10.82 42.89 -16.85
CA ALA A 226 11.98 42.37 -17.55
C ALA A 226 13.25 42.68 -16.73
N TYR A 227 13.98 41.63 -16.33
CA TYR A 227 15.24 41.76 -15.61
C TYR A 227 16.25 42.38 -16.60
N GLU A 228 16.55 43.66 -16.44
CA GLU A 228 17.67 44.29 -17.16
C GLU A 228 18.97 43.77 -16.51
N PRO A 229 19.84 43.13 -17.31
CA PRO A 229 21.13 42.72 -16.80
C PRO A 229 21.95 43.95 -16.43
N LEU A 230 22.40 44.03 -15.17
CA LEU A 230 23.37 45.04 -14.70
C LEU A 230 24.63 44.99 -15.58
N THR A 231 24.79 45.96 -16.45
CA THR A 231 26.05 46.20 -17.16
C THR A 231 27.08 46.73 -16.16
N ILE A 232 27.95 45.86 -15.67
CA ILE A 232 29.17 46.24 -14.95
C ILE A 232 30.08 46.85 -16.01
N LYS A 233 30.27 48.16 -15.96
CA LYS A 233 31.34 48.84 -16.76
C LYS A 233 32.69 48.55 -16.10
N PRO A 234 33.76 48.39 -16.90
CA PRO A 234 35.10 48.05 -16.43
C PRO A 234 35.75 49.16 -15.60
#